data_5517f8abd220f1e40169d4a32a901446
#
_entry.id   5517f8abd220f1e40169d4a32a901446
#
_cell.length_a   1.000
_cell.length_b   1.000
_cell.length_c   1.000
_cell.angle_alpha   90.00
_cell.angle_beta   90.00
_cell.angle_gamma   90.00
#
_symmetry.space_group_name_H-M   'P 1'
#
loop_
_entity.id
_entity.type
_entity.pdbx_description
1 polymer ?
#
loop_
_entity_poly.entity_id
_entity_poly.type
_entity_poly.pdbx_seq_one_letter_code
_entity_poly.pdbx_strand_id
1 'polypeptide(L)'
;IDIVSKNGNLLLSVPMKGNGTIDDKEEKILEDIAAWMEVNGEGIFDTRPWCIYGEGPSTETAIPLDGAGFNEGKNAPYTSADIRFVKKGKYLYAHIMKWPSDGKIQIKSLAIGSPYCKGEIEKVELLGGGKAKFRRTSKGLLIDLPKDKTPNPISLVLKITNR
;
A
#
# COMPACT_ATOMS: atom_id res chain seq x y z
N ILE A 1 2.79 2.30 -5.72
CA ILE A 1 2.51 1.11 -4.88
C ILE A 1 2.02 -0.05 -5.74
N ASP A 2 0.94 0.11 -6.50
CA ASP A 2 0.36 -0.98 -7.30
C ASP A 2 1.38 -1.59 -8.28
N ILE A 3 2.14 -0.74 -8.97
CA ILE A 3 3.20 -1.14 -9.91
C ILE A 3 4.29 -1.97 -9.20
N VAL A 4 4.77 -1.49 -8.05
CA VAL A 4 5.83 -2.17 -7.27
C VAL A 4 5.36 -3.52 -6.74
N SER A 5 4.11 -3.61 -6.27
CA SER A 5 3.52 -4.88 -5.78
C SER A 5 3.45 -5.96 -6.87
N LYS A 6 3.37 -5.56 -8.13
CA LYS A 6 3.35 -6.41 -9.33
C LYS A 6 4.73 -6.60 -9.97
N ASN A 7 5.81 -6.26 -9.25
CA ASN A 7 7.20 -6.34 -9.72
C ASN A 7 7.54 -5.38 -10.87
N GLY A 8 6.82 -4.28 -10.99
CA GLY A 8 7.08 -3.25 -12.00
C GLY A 8 7.89 -2.08 -11.45
N ASN A 9 8.36 -1.24 -12.35
CA ASN A 9 9.02 0.03 -12.06
C ASN A 9 8.13 1.18 -12.54
N LEU A 10 8.01 2.23 -11.74
CA LEU A 10 7.36 3.46 -12.13
C LEU A 10 8.36 4.38 -12.84
N LEU A 11 8.04 4.77 -14.06
CA LEU A 11 8.65 5.89 -14.75
C LEU A 11 7.63 7.05 -14.75
N LEU A 12 7.87 8.06 -13.94
CA LEU A 12 7.02 9.23 -13.85
C LEU A 12 7.57 10.34 -14.75
N SER A 13 6.80 10.72 -15.77
CA SER A 13 7.11 11.87 -16.60
C SER A 13 6.57 13.15 -15.95
N VAL A 14 7.43 14.13 -15.76
CA VAL A 14 7.07 15.42 -15.19
C VAL A 14 7.22 16.49 -16.30
N PRO A 15 6.11 17.10 -16.74
CA PRO A 15 6.17 18.11 -17.78
C PRO A 15 6.84 19.38 -17.27
N MET A 16 7.58 20.04 -18.15
CA MET A 16 8.23 21.33 -17.88
C MET A 16 7.60 22.45 -18.73
N LYS A 17 7.57 23.64 -18.17
CA LYS A 17 7.24 24.88 -18.88
C LYS A 17 8.33 25.21 -19.91
N GLY A 18 8.01 26.02 -20.93
CA GLY A 18 8.97 26.44 -21.95
C GLY A 18 10.19 27.21 -21.42
N ASN A 19 10.15 27.74 -20.21
CA ASN A 19 11.26 28.38 -19.52
C ASN A 19 12.14 27.41 -18.70
N GLY A 20 11.86 26.11 -18.73
CA GLY A 20 12.62 25.07 -18.01
C GLY A 20 12.20 24.87 -16.56
N THR A 21 11.16 25.55 -16.06
CA THR A 21 10.62 25.33 -14.70
C THR A 21 9.51 24.27 -14.71
N ILE A 22 9.27 23.65 -13.55
CA ILE A 22 8.14 22.76 -13.32
C ILE A 22 6.88 23.60 -13.03
N ASP A 23 5.71 23.11 -13.39
CA ASP A 23 4.45 23.74 -13.03
C ASP A 23 4.18 23.59 -11.53
N ASP A 24 3.58 24.60 -10.89
CA ASP A 24 3.35 24.61 -9.44
C ASP A 24 2.47 23.45 -8.97
N LYS A 25 1.55 22.97 -9.82
CA LYS A 25 0.72 21.78 -9.50
C LYS A 25 1.53 20.50 -9.56
N GLU A 26 2.42 20.36 -10.55
CA GLU A 26 3.32 19.21 -10.67
C GLU A 26 4.34 19.22 -9.53
N GLU A 27 4.89 20.40 -9.18
CA GLU A 27 5.78 20.54 -8.04
C GLU A 27 5.12 20.08 -6.75
N LYS A 28 3.85 20.50 -6.52
CA LYS A 28 3.08 20.06 -5.36
C LYS A 28 2.85 18.56 -5.31
N ILE A 29 2.61 17.91 -6.44
CA ILE A 29 2.48 16.45 -6.53
C ILE A 29 3.81 15.77 -6.13
N LEU A 30 4.94 16.29 -6.61
CA LEU A 30 6.26 15.74 -6.26
C LEU A 30 6.57 15.90 -4.78
N GLU A 31 6.25 17.05 -4.19
CA GLU A 31 6.38 17.29 -2.75
C GLU A 31 5.54 16.30 -1.93
N ASP A 32 4.29 16.06 -2.34
CA ASP A 32 3.39 15.12 -1.65
C ASP A 32 3.91 13.67 -1.76
N ILE A 33 4.46 13.28 -2.92
CA ILE A 33 5.14 12.00 -3.11
C ILE A 33 6.36 11.92 -2.20
N ALA A 34 7.20 12.95 -2.16
CA ALA A 34 8.40 13.00 -1.32
C ALA A 34 8.06 12.85 0.16
N ALA A 35 7.09 13.62 0.65
CA ALA A 35 6.62 13.55 2.03
C ALA A 35 6.05 12.16 2.38
N TRP A 36 5.31 11.54 1.45
CA TRP A 36 4.84 10.17 1.64
C TRP A 36 5.99 9.17 1.69
N MET A 37 6.99 9.31 0.81
CA MET A 37 8.16 8.43 0.74
C MET A 37 9.07 8.56 1.97
N GLU A 38 9.19 9.76 2.55
CA GLU A 38 9.94 9.96 3.80
C GLU A 38 9.42 9.07 4.93
N VAL A 39 8.11 8.90 5.03
CA VAL A 39 7.48 8.07 6.06
C VAL A 39 7.41 6.60 5.67
N ASN A 40 7.11 6.31 4.41
CA ASN A 40 6.69 4.99 3.96
C ASN A 40 7.70 4.29 3.02
N GLY A 41 8.80 4.95 2.66
CA GLY A 41 9.78 4.46 1.70
C GLY A 41 10.39 3.10 2.06
N GLU A 42 10.44 2.75 3.36
CA GLU A 42 10.86 1.43 3.82
C GLU A 42 10.02 0.30 3.18
N GLY A 43 8.73 0.55 2.94
CA GLY A 43 7.81 -0.38 2.29
C GLY A 43 7.91 -0.41 0.76
N ILE A 44 8.80 0.39 0.17
CA ILE A 44 9.02 0.46 -1.28
C ILE A 44 10.42 0.00 -1.65
N PHE A 45 11.45 0.62 -1.02
CA PHE A 45 12.84 0.37 -1.38
C PHE A 45 13.33 -1.01 -0.95
N ASP A 46 14.05 -1.69 -1.84
CA ASP A 46 14.61 -3.03 -1.66
C ASP A 46 13.56 -4.12 -1.36
N THR A 47 12.31 -3.86 -1.66
CA THR A 47 11.24 -4.85 -1.50
C THR A 47 11.17 -5.80 -2.69
N ARG A 48 10.46 -6.91 -2.51
CA ARG A 48 10.17 -7.91 -3.53
C ARG A 48 8.69 -8.27 -3.47
N PRO A 49 8.08 -8.73 -4.55
CA PRO A 49 6.71 -9.22 -4.53
C PRO A 49 6.52 -10.29 -3.45
N TRP A 50 5.36 -10.27 -2.82
CA TRP A 50 4.92 -11.37 -1.99
C TRP A 50 4.26 -12.46 -2.85
N CYS A 51 3.76 -13.55 -2.25
CA CYS A 51 3.10 -14.64 -2.98
C CYS A 51 1.79 -14.22 -3.67
N ILE A 52 1.16 -13.14 -3.20
CA ILE A 52 0.08 -12.41 -3.87
C ILE A 52 0.41 -10.93 -3.88
N TYR A 53 0.06 -10.23 -4.95
CA TYR A 53 0.36 -8.79 -5.06
C TYR A 53 -0.62 -7.92 -4.28
N GLY A 54 -1.79 -8.44 -3.95
CA GLY A 54 -2.80 -7.67 -3.23
C GLY A 54 -4.10 -8.44 -2.98
N GLU A 55 -5.01 -7.78 -2.29
CA GLU A 55 -6.40 -8.18 -2.09
C GLU A 55 -7.31 -6.95 -2.12
N GLY A 56 -8.61 -7.18 -2.21
CA GLY A 56 -9.64 -6.15 -2.22
C GLY A 56 -10.34 -6.00 -3.57
N PRO A 57 -11.37 -5.13 -3.64
CA PRO A 57 -12.23 -5.00 -4.81
C PRO A 57 -11.46 -4.75 -6.12
N SER A 58 -10.41 -3.94 -6.07
CA SER A 58 -9.62 -3.62 -7.26
C SER A 58 -8.80 -4.79 -7.82
N THR A 59 -8.63 -5.88 -7.07
CA THR A 59 -7.99 -7.10 -7.56
C THR A 59 -8.99 -8.02 -8.27
N GLU A 60 -10.25 -7.92 -7.93
CA GLU A 60 -11.35 -8.72 -8.49
C GLU A 60 -11.89 -8.11 -9.78
N THR A 61 -11.85 -6.78 -9.88
CA THR A 61 -12.39 -6.00 -11.01
C THR A 61 -11.31 -5.46 -11.95
N ALA A 62 -10.08 -5.98 -11.87
CA ALA A 62 -8.99 -5.54 -12.73
C ALA A 62 -9.36 -5.76 -14.21
N ILE A 63 -9.48 -4.66 -14.95
CA ILE A 63 -9.73 -4.70 -16.39
C ILE A 63 -8.41 -5.07 -17.06
N PRO A 64 -8.37 -6.13 -17.89
CA PRO A 64 -7.18 -6.44 -18.68
C PRO A 64 -6.78 -5.23 -19.55
N LEU A 65 -5.48 -4.99 -19.69
CA LEU A 65 -4.98 -3.98 -20.61
C LEU A 65 -5.34 -4.41 -22.05
N ASP A 66 -6.16 -3.61 -22.71
CA ASP A 66 -6.55 -3.84 -24.09
C ASP A 66 -5.67 -2.94 -25.00
N GLY A 67 -4.64 -3.54 -25.58
CA GLY A 67 -3.73 -2.87 -26.50
C GLY A 67 -2.75 -1.87 -25.86
N ALA A 68 -2.05 -1.12 -26.73
CA ALA A 68 -1.05 -0.11 -26.36
C ALA A 68 -1.69 1.26 -26.08
N GLY A 69 -2.81 1.31 -25.38
CA GLY A 69 -3.53 2.55 -25.06
C GLY A 69 -3.33 3.01 -23.62
N PHE A 70 -3.59 4.30 -23.38
CA PHE A 70 -3.72 4.84 -22.04
C PHE A 70 -5.00 4.27 -21.39
N ASN A 71 -4.83 3.45 -20.36
CA ASN A 71 -5.94 2.86 -19.58
C ASN A 71 -6.23 3.64 -18.30
N GLU A 72 -5.69 4.84 -18.20
CA GLU A 72 -5.91 5.76 -17.08
C GLU A 72 -7.39 6.13 -16.99
N GLY A 73 -7.94 6.09 -15.79
CA GLY A 73 -9.33 6.47 -15.53
C GLY A 73 -10.39 5.38 -15.76
N LYS A 74 -10.02 4.20 -16.23
CA LYS A 74 -10.98 3.08 -16.37
C LYS A 74 -11.20 2.29 -15.08
N ASN A 75 -10.30 2.40 -14.13
CA ASN A 75 -10.39 1.71 -12.84
C ASN A 75 -11.19 2.52 -11.83
N ALA A 76 -11.99 1.83 -11.02
CA ALA A 76 -12.65 2.45 -9.88
C ALA A 76 -11.61 2.98 -8.87
N PRO A 77 -11.93 4.08 -8.17
CA PRO A 77 -11.05 4.60 -7.10
C PRO A 77 -10.79 3.54 -6.04
N TYR A 78 -9.56 3.48 -5.53
CA TYR A 78 -9.21 2.58 -4.44
C TYR A 78 -10.00 2.88 -3.16
N THR A 79 -10.26 1.83 -2.42
CA THR A 79 -10.90 1.84 -1.10
C THR A 79 -9.91 1.44 -0.01
N SER A 80 -10.30 1.55 1.26
CA SER A 80 -9.51 1.06 2.39
C SER A 80 -9.45 -0.48 2.47
N ALA A 81 -10.26 -1.19 1.68
CA ALA A 81 -10.22 -2.64 1.53
C ALA A 81 -9.22 -3.08 0.45
N ASP A 82 -8.74 -2.15 -0.38
CA ASP A 82 -7.72 -2.43 -1.38
C ASP A 82 -6.34 -2.39 -0.74
N ILE A 83 -5.67 -3.52 -0.74
CA ILE A 83 -4.37 -3.71 -0.10
C ILE A 83 -3.38 -4.24 -1.13
N ARG A 84 -2.15 -3.75 -1.09
CA ARG A 84 -1.03 -4.26 -1.89
C ARG A 84 0.07 -4.77 -0.98
N PHE A 85 0.75 -5.83 -1.41
CA PHE A 85 1.74 -6.51 -0.60
C PHE A 85 3.11 -6.53 -1.26
N VAL A 86 4.13 -6.24 -0.46
CA VAL A 86 5.53 -6.48 -0.79
C VAL A 86 6.25 -7.01 0.46
N LYS A 87 7.41 -7.65 0.28
CA LYS A 87 8.20 -8.19 1.39
C LYS A 87 9.65 -7.71 1.33
N LYS A 88 10.29 -7.65 2.50
CA LYS A 88 11.72 -7.42 2.66
C LYS A 88 12.25 -8.26 3.82
N GLY A 89 13.03 -9.28 3.50
CA GLY A 89 13.46 -10.26 4.51
C GLY A 89 12.26 -10.92 5.19
N LYS A 90 12.19 -10.81 6.51
CA LYS A 90 11.09 -11.37 7.34
C LYS A 90 9.86 -10.44 7.44
N TYR A 91 9.94 -9.24 6.89
CA TYR A 91 8.86 -8.26 6.98
C TYR A 91 7.94 -8.35 5.79
N LEU A 92 6.64 -8.33 6.05
CA LEU A 92 5.60 -8.12 5.07
C LEU A 92 5.10 -6.67 5.22
N TYR A 93 5.03 -5.95 4.12
CA TYR A 93 4.45 -4.62 4.06
C TYR A 93 3.09 -4.70 3.39
N ALA A 94 2.06 -4.27 4.11
CA ALA A 94 0.70 -4.15 3.60
C ALA A 94 0.41 -2.67 3.37
N HIS A 95 0.32 -2.27 2.11
CA HIS A 95 -0.05 -0.93 1.69
C HIS A 95 -1.56 -0.84 1.59
N ILE A 96 -2.19 -0.09 2.47
CA ILE A 96 -3.62 0.19 2.45
C ILE A 96 -3.84 1.38 1.53
N MET A 97 -4.54 1.17 0.41
CA MET A 97 -4.60 2.10 -0.70
C MET A 97 -5.43 3.37 -0.44
N LYS A 98 -6.19 3.37 0.65
CA LYS A 98 -6.93 4.53 1.14
C LYS A 98 -7.04 4.46 2.66
N TRP A 99 -6.98 5.60 3.33
CA TRP A 99 -7.14 5.67 4.78
C TRP A 99 -8.55 5.19 5.20
N PRO A 100 -8.68 4.24 6.15
CA PRO A 100 -9.99 3.81 6.63
C PRO A 100 -10.59 4.88 7.56
N SER A 101 -11.85 5.26 7.30
CA SER A 101 -12.54 6.31 8.08
C SER A 101 -12.81 5.93 9.53
N ASP A 102 -12.92 4.63 9.82
CA ASP A 102 -13.16 4.09 11.15
C ASP A 102 -11.87 3.64 11.87
N GLY A 103 -10.71 3.81 11.23
CA GLY A 103 -9.41 3.39 11.75
C GLY A 103 -9.22 1.88 11.85
N LYS A 104 -10.06 1.09 11.16
CA LYS A 104 -10.01 -0.38 11.21
C LYS A 104 -9.61 -0.96 9.87
N ILE A 105 -8.76 -1.99 9.92
CA ILE A 105 -8.30 -2.71 8.74
C ILE A 105 -8.50 -4.20 8.96
N GLN A 106 -8.94 -4.89 7.91
CA GLN A 106 -9.01 -6.34 7.86
C GLN A 106 -8.18 -6.84 6.68
N ILE A 107 -7.17 -7.66 6.95
CA ILE A 107 -6.36 -8.32 5.93
C ILE A 107 -6.76 -9.79 5.87
N LYS A 108 -7.55 -10.16 4.87
CA LYS A 108 -8.11 -11.51 4.73
C LYS A 108 -7.04 -12.55 4.45
N SER A 109 -6.05 -12.22 3.63
CA SER A 109 -4.93 -13.09 3.28
C SER A 109 -4.08 -13.53 4.48
N LEU A 110 -4.19 -12.82 5.62
CA LEU A 110 -3.49 -13.13 6.85
C LEU A 110 -4.37 -13.83 7.91
N ALA A 111 -5.48 -14.44 7.51
CA ALA A 111 -6.35 -15.22 8.39
C ALA A 111 -5.63 -16.41 9.02
N ILE A 112 -6.14 -16.92 10.15
CA ILE A 112 -5.73 -18.22 10.68
C ILE A 112 -6.08 -19.31 9.65
N GLY A 113 -5.12 -20.16 9.33
CA GLY A 113 -5.29 -21.20 8.30
C GLY A 113 -5.11 -20.72 6.86
N SER A 114 -4.76 -19.45 6.64
CA SER A 114 -4.46 -18.95 5.30
C SER A 114 -3.26 -19.67 4.68
N PRO A 115 -3.33 -20.04 3.40
CA PRO A 115 -2.21 -20.65 2.69
C PRO A 115 -1.02 -19.69 2.51
N TYR A 116 -1.27 -18.39 2.61
CA TYR A 116 -0.27 -17.34 2.38
C TYR A 116 0.57 -17.02 3.61
N CYS A 117 0.07 -17.29 4.83
CA CYS A 117 0.73 -16.93 6.08
C CYS A 117 0.60 -18.07 7.09
N LYS A 118 1.59 -18.98 7.10
CA LYS A 118 1.59 -20.18 7.97
C LYS A 118 2.09 -19.91 9.39
N GLY A 119 2.96 -18.91 9.57
CA GLY A 119 3.55 -18.55 10.88
C GLY A 119 2.61 -17.69 11.76
N GLU A 120 3.10 -17.34 12.93
CA GLU A 120 2.44 -16.42 13.85
C GLU A 120 2.84 -14.99 13.54
N ILE A 121 1.89 -14.06 13.66
CA ILE A 121 2.16 -12.64 13.52
C ILE A 121 2.55 -12.12 14.90
N GLU A 122 3.80 -11.66 15.00
CA GLU A 122 4.35 -11.14 16.26
C GLU A 122 4.07 -9.67 16.49
N LYS A 123 4.09 -8.90 15.41
CA LYS A 123 4.04 -7.43 15.49
C LYS A 123 3.40 -6.83 14.26
N VAL A 124 2.62 -5.79 14.47
CA VAL A 124 2.09 -4.91 13.44
C VAL A 124 2.44 -3.47 13.81
N GLU A 125 3.05 -2.75 12.89
CA GLU A 125 3.44 -1.36 13.03
C GLU A 125 2.90 -0.54 11.87
N LEU A 126 2.34 0.61 12.18
CA LEU A 126 2.06 1.65 11.20
C LEU A 126 3.34 2.45 10.98
N LEU A 127 3.86 2.51 9.76
CA LEU A 127 5.03 3.34 9.46
C LEU A 127 4.71 4.80 9.81
N GLY A 128 5.62 5.46 10.54
CA GLY A 128 5.41 6.79 11.09
C GLY A 128 4.42 6.89 12.26
N GLY A 129 3.63 5.83 12.53
CA GLY A 129 2.60 5.83 13.59
C GLY A 129 2.88 4.91 14.78
N GLY A 130 3.84 3.99 14.66
CA GLY A 130 4.23 3.06 15.73
C GLY A 130 3.35 1.81 15.81
N LYS A 131 3.33 1.17 16.98
CA LYS A 131 2.64 -0.12 17.17
C LYS A 131 1.13 0.00 16.99
N ALA A 132 0.55 -0.89 16.21
CA ALA A 132 -0.89 -1.05 16.07
C ALA A 132 -1.40 -2.25 16.90
N LYS A 133 -2.61 -2.13 17.45
CA LYS A 133 -3.29 -3.26 18.07
C LYS A 133 -3.83 -4.18 17.00
N PHE A 134 -3.68 -5.47 17.18
CA PHE A 134 -4.21 -6.43 16.21
C PHE A 134 -4.73 -7.70 16.87
N ARG A 135 -5.59 -8.39 16.14
CA ARG A 135 -6.09 -9.74 16.48
C ARG A 135 -6.22 -10.56 15.20
N ARG A 136 -5.61 -11.74 15.19
CA ARG A 136 -5.74 -12.69 14.10
C ARG A 136 -6.94 -13.62 14.33
N THR A 137 -7.75 -13.81 13.30
CA THR A 137 -8.97 -14.64 13.32
C THR A 137 -9.04 -15.51 12.09
N SER A 138 -10.01 -16.44 12.02
CA SER A 138 -10.32 -17.20 10.81
C SER A 138 -10.83 -16.34 9.64
N LYS A 139 -11.23 -15.09 9.91
CA LYS A 139 -11.72 -14.13 8.88
C LYS A 139 -10.64 -13.16 8.40
N GLY A 140 -9.47 -13.11 9.04
CA GLY A 140 -8.38 -12.21 8.70
C GLY A 140 -7.62 -11.70 9.92
N LEU A 141 -6.60 -10.90 9.64
CA LEU A 141 -5.91 -10.07 10.60
C LEU A 141 -6.68 -8.76 10.76
N LEU A 142 -7.26 -8.55 11.94
CA LEU A 142 -7.98 -7.33 12.29
C LEU A 142 -7.02 -6.39 13.00
N ILE A 143 -6.96 -5.13 12.55
CA ILE A 143 -6.01 -4.13 13.04
C ILE A 143 -6.77 -2.87 13.40
N ASP A 144 -6.50 -2.34 14.60
CA ASP A 144 -6.97 -1.03 15.04
C ASP A 144 -5.80 -0.05 14.93
N LEU A 145 -5.95 0.96 14.09
CA LEU A 145 -4.95 2.01 13.92
C LEU A 145 -4.88 2.93 15.14
N PRO A 146 -3.70 3.48 15.45
CA PRO A 146 -3.58 4.52 16.49
C PRO A 146 -4.43 5.74 16.13
N LYS A 147 -5.25 6.21 17.08
CA LYS A 147 -6.21 7.31 16.84
C LYS A 147 -5.55 8.67 16.65
N ASP A 148 -4.37 8.87 17.24
CA ASP A 148 -3.75 10.19 17.37
C ASP A 148 -2.64 10.47 16.35
N LYS A 149 -2.43 9.55 15.39
CA LYS A 149 -1.31 9.67 14.44
C LYS A 149 -1.75 9.24 13.05
N THR A 150 -2.06 10.19 12.22
CA THR A 150 -2.18 10.02 10.78
C THR A 150 -0.88 10.48 10.11
N PRO A 151 0.06 9.56 9.82
CA PRO A 151 1.34 9.96 9.21
C PRO A 151 1.17 10.58 7.83
N ASN A 152 0.17 10.12 7.08
CA ASN A 152 -0.19 10.67 5.78
C ASN A 152 -1.66 10.37 5.47
N PRO A 153 -2.46 11.35 5.03
CA PRO A 153 -3.90 11.16 4.81
C PRO A 153 -4.25 10.36 3.54
N ILE A 154 -3.31 10.13 2.63
CA ILE A 154 -3.58 9.53 1.32
C ILE A 154 -3.66 8.01 1.44
N SER A 155 -2.60 7.39 1.93
CA SER A 155 -2.48 5.94 2.11
C SER A 155 -1.53 5.63 3.25
N LEU A 156 -1.55 4.42 3.76
CA LEU A 156 -0.70 4.01 4.88
C LEU A 156 -0.02 2.67 4.62
N VAL A 157 1.07 2.42 5.32
CA VAL A 157 1.83 1.18 5.23
C VAL A 157 1.93 0.53 6.60
N LEU A 158 1.51 -0.72 6.66
CA LEU A 158 1.69 -1.58 7.83
C LEU A 158 2.89 -2.49 7.61
N LYS A 159 3.83 -2.44 8.55
CA LYS A 159 4.95 -3.38 8.67
C LYS A 159 4.54 -4.53 9.58
N ILE A 160 4.51 -5.73 9.04
CA ILE A 160 4.07 -6.93 9.73
C ILE A 160 5.26 -7.86 9.90
N THR A 161 5.55 -8.23 11.15
CA THR A 161 6.59 -9.21 11.48
C THR A 161 5.94 -10.56 11.68
N ASN A 162 6.41 -11.55 10.92
CA ASN A 162 5.96 -12.93 10.99
C ASN A 162 7.11 -13.81 11.53
N ARG A 163 6.75 -14.80 12.36
CA ARG A 163 7.67 -15.78 12.95
C ARG A 163 7.65 -17.08 12.19
#